data_173f758e179b04c40e06141349313677
#
_entry.id   173f758e179b04c40e06141349313677
#
_cell.length_a   1.000
_cell.length_b   1.000
_cell.length_c   1.000
_cell.angle_alpha   90.00
_cell.angle_beta   90.00
_cell.angle_gamma   90.00
#
_symmetry.space_group_name_H-M   'P 1'
#
loop_
_entity.id
_entity.type
_entity.pdbx_description
1 polymer ?
#
loop_
_entity_poly.entity_id
_entity_poly.type
_entity_poly.pdbx_seq_one_letter_code
_entity_poly.pdbx_strand_id
1 'polypeptide(L)'
;MKHLFCILMALILLITLAACGGEKKSAAETERPQSAPQASADQNLVSYDGPYQLGGCELRLTGTWLVPDSFGDTQIVLGFELENRSQEKHTPYWTVSSILSQDGRTLNSYADLLLPDALGSTLMDYSMIEVLPGGSCPFYVHSTLADLKKPVHVRLSDMFNDDDSYEFDVAIEELAPVELSAMDLPPMEAVGGAEIVETHEPIELSGETAVFNYYDKLTLTYPSDFLAEDPDSFLYNLVSVDASVKLGVYATDSADNAQAKRDEWAGYAEASTEYTVSEMTVAGYPALVYTYYEPFTGYNAKLLLDLNGDGGLYGVNFDVCTSTQDLLLGDLVMNVLNSLTLTAG
;
A
#
# COMPACT_ATOMS: atom_id res chain seq x y z
N MET A 1 12.14 18.91 17.71
CA MET A 1 10.94 18.24 17.18
C MET A 1 10.70 16.86 17.77
N LYS A 2 11.69 15.95 17.85
CA LYS A 2 11.48 14.59 18.45
C LYS A 2 10.95 14.62 19.90
N HIS A 3 11.37 15.56 20.72
CA HIS A 3 10.89 15.69 22.11
C HIS A 3 9.46 16.23 22.22
N LEU A 4 9.01 17.05 21.28
CA LEU A 4 7.64 17.60 21.26
C LEU A 4 6.63 16.51 20.90
N PHE A 5 6.98 15.60 19.97
CA PHE A 5 6.13 14.47 19.57
C PHE A 5 5.94 13.45 20.70
N CYS A 6 7.01 13.16 21.48
CA CYS A 6 6.90 12.29 22.65
C CYS A 6 6.02 12.89 23.76
N ILE A 7 6.06 14.21 23.95
CA ILE A 7 5.22 14.89 24.95
C ILE A 7 3.75 14.88 24.53
N LEU A 8 3.46 15.05 23.23
CA LEU A 8 2.10 15.01 22.71
C LEU A 8 1.47 13.61 22.83
N MET A 9 2.24 12.55 22.53
CA MET A 9 1.78 11.17 22.72
C MET A 9 1.56 10.80 24.18
N ALA A 10 2.42 11.27 25.09
CA ALA A 10 2.24 11.05 26.52
C ALA A 10 1.00 11.79 27.06
N LEU A 11 0.67 12.96 26.52
CA LEU A 11 -0.51 13.72 26.93
C LEU A 11 -1.82 13.07 26.46
N ILE A 12 -1.83 12.46 25.29
CA ILE A 12 -3.00 11.71 24.77
C ILE A 12 -3.24 10.44 25.62
N LEU A 13 -2.19 9.74 26.03
CA LEU A 13 -2.33 8.56 26.91
C LEU A 13 -2.86 8.93 28.32
N LEU A 14 -2.50 10.10 28.84
CA LEU A 14 -2.97 10.58 30.15
C LEU A 14 -4.46 10.99 30.13
N ILE A 15 -4.96 11.49 29.02
CA ILE A 15 -6.36 11.89 28.88
C ILE A 15 -7.29 10.65 28.79
N THR A 16 -6.84 9.55 28.21
CA THR A 16 -7.61 8.31 28.13
C THR A 16 -7.72 7.56 29.47
N LEU A 17 -6.79 7.77 30.39
CA LEU A 17 -6.82 7.17 31.74
C LEU A 17 -7.66 7.95 32.76
N ALA A 18 -7.97 9.21 32.49
CA ALA A 18 -8.75 10.07 33.41
C ALA A 18 -10.28 9.94 33.22
N ALA A 19 -10.76 9.22 32.21
CA ALA A 19 -12.19 9.04 31.91
C ALA A 19 -12.88 7.86 32.63
N CYS A 20 -12.18 7.09 33.44
CA CYS A 20 -12.71 5.94 34.18
C CYS A 20 -12.67 6.14 35.71
N GLY A 21 -13.25 7.24 36.20
CA GLY A 21 -13.41 7.42 37.62
C GLY A 21 -14.57 8.35 37.94
N GLY A 22 -15.72 7.79 38.26
CA GLY A 22 -16.86 8.64 38.68
C GLY A 22 -18.12 7.88 39.05
N GLU A 23 -18.30 7.73 40.35
CA GLU A 23 -19.53 7.71 41.13
C GLU A 23 -20.49 6.49 41.07
N LYS A 24 -20.45 5.83 42.20
CA LYS A 24 -21.53 4.96 42.72
C LYS A 24 -22.82 5.75 42.90
N LYS A 25 -23.89 5.37 42.20
CA LYS A 25 -25.25 5.58 42.66
C LYS A 25 -26.01 4.24 42.64
N SER A 26 -26.59 4.02 43.79
CA SER A 26 -27.54 3.04 44.31
C SER A 26 -28.53 2.47 43.29
N ALA A 27 -28.59 1.13 43.34
CA ALA A 27 -29.72 0.23 43.13
C ALA A 27 -31.00 0.76 42.48
N ALA A 28 -31.23 0.31 41.23
CA ALA A 28 -32.53 -0.12 40.74
C ALA A 28 -32.29 -1.44 40.01
N GLU A 29 -33.01 -2.43 40.44
CA GLU A 29 -33.14 -3.74 39.88
C GLU A 29 -33.62 -3.62 38.44
N THR A 30 -32.73 -3.79 37.48
CA THR A 30 -33.10 -3.88 36.07
C THR A 30 -32.58 -5.23 35.58
N GLU A 31 -33.50 -5.95 35.00
CA GLU A 31 -33.37 -7.29 34.45
C GLU A 31 -32.00 -7.51 33.76
N ARG A 32 -31.37 -8.58 34.15
CA ARG A 32 -30.19 -9.16 33.48
C ARG A 32 -30.46 -9.24 31.98
N PRO A 33 -29.65 -8.67 31.10
CA PRO A 33 -29.70 -9.03 29.70
C PRO A 33 -29.52 -10.55 29.62
N GLN A 34 -30.47 -11.22 28.96
CA GLN A 34 -30.34 -12.63 28.61
C GLN A 34 -28.96 -12.83 28.02
N SER A 35 -28.20 -13.73 28.61
CA SER A 35 -26.99 -14.29 28.06
C SER A 35 -27.22 -14.51 26.56
N ALA A 36 -26.31 -13.97 25.74
CA ALA A 36 -26.25 -14.34 24.34
C ALA A 36 -26.42 -15.85 24.19
N PRO A 37 -27.17 -16.30 23.19
CA PRO A 37 -27.39 -17.74 23.02
C PRO A 37 -26.01 -18.40 22.98
N GLN A 38 -25.80 -19.32 23.91
CA GLN A 38 -24.69 -20.25 23.87
C GLN A 38 -24.85 -20.98 22.53
N ALA A 39 -23.94 -20.71 21.58
CA ALA A 39 -23.91 -21.40 20.30
C ALA A 39 -23.96 -22.89 20.59
N SER A 40 -25.05 -23.54 20.18
CA SER A 40 -25.25 -24.98 20.31
C SER A 40 -24.13 -25.66 19.49
N ALA A 41 -23.54 -26.69 20.05
CA ALA A 41 -22.44 -27.48 19.46
C ALA A 41 -22.81 -28.27 18.18
N ASP A 42 -23.91 -27.93 17.52
CA ASP A 42 -24.42 -28.50 16.27
C ASP A 42 -24.56 -27.44 15.16
N GLN A 43 -23.67 -26.44 15.11
CA GLN A 43 -23.56 -25.63 13.90
C GLN A 43 -22.93 -26.50 12.82
N ASN A 44 -23.67 -26.78 11.76
CA ASN A 44 -23.16 -27.41 10.55
C ASN A 44 -21.92 -26.64 10.11
N LEU A 45 -20.75 -27.31 10.16
CA LEU A 45 -19.49 -26.77 9.67
C LEU A 45 -19.72 -26.35 8.22
N VAL A 46 -19.64 -25.05 7.94
CA VAL A 46 -19.74 -24.53 6.59
C VAL A 46 -18.41 -24.86 5.92
N SER A 47 -18.41 -25.82 5.01
CA SER A 47 -17.22 -26.12 4.22
C SER A 47 -17.09 -25.10 3.09
N TYR A 48 -15.87 -24.92 2.60
CA TYR A 48 -15.61 -24.08 1.43
C TYR A 48 -16.45 -24.55 0.23
N ASP A 49 -17.28 -23.68 -0.33
CA ASP A 49 -18.19 -23.92 -1.45
C ASP A 49 -17.91 -23.01 -2.67
N GLY A 50 -16.76 -22.28 -2.63
CA GLY A 50 -16.34 -21.36 -3.69
C GLY A 50 -16.27 -21.97 -5.08
N PRO A 51 -15.87 -21.18 -6.09
CA PRO A 51 -15.10 -19.95 -5.96
C PRO A 51 -15.92 -18.74 -5.48
N TYR A 52 -15.28 -17.80 -4.80
CA TYR A 52 -15.89 -16.59 -4.28
C TYR A 52 -15.55 -15.37 -5.17
N GLN A 53 -16.42 -14.37 -5.19
CA GLN A 53 -16.22 -13.14 -5.96
C GLN A 53 -16.05 -11.98 -4.97
N LEU A 54 -14.86 -11.39 -4.90
CA LEU A 54 -14.54 -10.26 -4.02
C LEU A 54 -13.77 -9.19 -4.79
N GLY A 55 -14.17 -7.94 -4.66
CA GLY A 55 -13.45 -6.80 -5.23
C GLY A 55 -13.19 -6.92 -6.74
N GLY A 56 -14.10 -7.54 -7.50
CA GLY A 56 -13.92 -7.79 -8.93
C GLY A 56 -12.99 -8.96 -9.27
N CYS A 57 -12.52 -9.71 -8.26
CA CYS A 57 -11.67 -10.89 -8.43
C CYS A 57 -12.42 -12.18 -8.05
N GLU A 58 -12.07 -13.29 -8.70
CA GLU A 58 -12.51 -14.63 -8.33
C GLU A 58 -11.44 -15.29 -7.47
N LEU A 59 -11.83 -15.79 -6.29
CA LEU A 59 -10.95 -16.48 -5.35
C LEU A 59 -11.26 -17.96 -5.31
N ARG A 60 -10.23 -18.79 -5.46
CA ARG A 60 -10.33 -20.23 -5.36
C ARG A 60 -9.35 -20.78 -4.34
N LEU A 61 -9.83 -21.51 -3.33
CA LEU A 61 -8.97 -22.21 -2.39
C LEU A 61 -8.24 -23.35 -3.13
N THR A 62 -6.91 -23.35 -3.07
CA THR A 62 -6.04 -24.31 -3.75
C THR A 62 -5.42 -25.33 -2.83
N GLY A 63 -5.32 -25.00 -1.52
CA GLY A 63 -4.76 -25.92 -0.54
C GLY A 63 -4.86 -25.40 0.88
N THR A 64 -4.64 -26.33 1.81
CA THR A 64 -4.57 -26.08 3.26
C THR A 64 -3.45 -26.90 3.86
N TRP A 65 -2.56 -26.25 4.60
CA TRP A 65 -1.41 -26.90 5.20
C TRP A 65 -1.27 -26.49 6.67
N LEU A 66 -0.71 -27.39 7.48
CA LEU A 66 -0.18 -27.07 8.80
C LEU A 66 1.34 -27.01 8.70
N VAL A 67 1.93 -25.89 9.07
CA VAL A 67 3.36 -25.64 8.88
C VAL A 67 3.98 -25.20 10.21
N PRO A 68 5.07 -25.84 10.68
CA PRO A 68 5.83 -25.30 11.81
C PRO A 68 6.54 -24.01 11.36
N ASP A 69 6.45 -22.98 12.17
CA ASP A 69 7.23 -21.78 11.97
C ASP A 69 8.63 -21.86 12.60
N SER A 70 9.46 -20.84 12.38
CA SER A 70 10.82 -20.79 12.93
C SER A 70 10.88 -20.71 14.45
N PHE A 71 9.75 -20.47 15.13
CA PHE A 71 9.64 -20.44 16.60
C PHE A 71 9.13 -21.75 17.19
N GLY A 72 8.70 -22.69 16.34
CA GLY A 72 8.19 -24.00 16.74
C GLY A 72 6.69 -24.03 16.99
N ASP A 73 5.97 -22.95 16.70
CA ASP A 73 4.52 -22.91 16.69
C ASP A 73 3.98 -23.49 15.38
N THR A 74 2.73 -23.97 15.39
CA THR A 74 2.08 -24.49 14.19
C THR A 74 1.17 -23.42 13.60
N GLN A 75 1.38 -23.12 12.34
CA GLN A 75 0.52 -22.23 11.57
C GLN A 75 -0.37 -23.01 10.61
N ILE A 76 -1.58 -22.52 10.41
CA ILE A 76 -2.38 -22.89 9.25
C ILE A 76 -1.98 -21.97 8.11
N VAL A 77 -1.79 -22.55 6.92
CA VAL A 77 -1.58 -21.82 5.67
C VAL A 77 -2.69 -22.21 4.72
N LEU A 78 -3.41 -21.21 4.21
CA LEU A 78 -4.45 -21.35 3.20
C LEU A 78 -3.90 -20.77 1.91
N GLY A 79 -3.80 -21.58 0.87
CA GLY A 79 -3.42 -21.13 -0.47
C GLY A 79 -4.65 -20.83 -1.30
N PHE A 80 -4.62 -19.71 -1.99
CA PHE A 80 -5.66 -19.30 -2.92
C PHE A 80 -5.06 -18.99 -4.29
N GLU A 81 -5.86 -19.14 -5.32
CA GLU A 81 -5.67 -18.53 -6.62
C GLU A 81 -6.63 -17.35 -6.72
N LEU A 82 -6.10 -16.17 -7.02
CA LEU A 82 -6.87 -14.98 -7.35
C LEU A 82 -6.85 -14.81 -8.86
N GLU A 83 -8.02 -14.76 -9.49
CA GLU A 83 -8.20 -14.42 -10.91
C GLU A 83 -8.87 -13.05 -11.00
N ASN A 84 -8.22 -12.09 -11.64
CA ASN A 84 -8.75 -10.75 -11.84
C ASN A 84 -9.81 -10.75 -12.95
N ARG A 85 -11.08 -10.61 -12.59
CA ARG A 85 -12.24 -10.53 -13.49
C ARG A 85 -12.65 -9.09 -13.81
N SER A 86 -11.99 -8.11 -13.22
CA SER A 86 -12.27 -6.69 -13.43
C SER A 86 -11.55 -6.13 -14.67
N GLN A 87 -11.67 -4.83 -14.87
CA GLN A 87 -10.91 -4.09 -15.89
C GLN A 87 -9.75 -3.30 -15.27
N GLU A 88 -9.54 -3.41 -13.96
CA GLU A 88 -8.52 -2.70 -13.21
C GLU A 88 -7.42 -3.67 -12.77
N LYS A 89 -6.26 -3.15 -12.39
CA LYS A 89 -5.19 -3.93 -11.78
C LYS A 89 -5.55 -4.22 -10.33
N HIS A 90 -5.21 -5.40 -9.86
CA HIS A 90 -5.39 -5.80 -8.47
C HIS A 90 -4.13 -6.40 -7.88
N THR A 91 -3.97 -6.29 -6.55
CA THR A 91 -3.07 -7.13 -5.78
C THR A 91 -3.87 -7.84 -4.70
N PRO A 92 -3.58 -9.10 -4.35
CA PRO A 92 -4.31 -9.79 -3.29
C PRO A 92 -4.38 -9.00 -1.99
N TYR A 93 -3.28 -8.35 -1.59
CA TYR A 93 -3.17 -7.56 -0.34
C TYR A 93 -4.21 -6.44 -0.25
N TRP A 94 -4.51 -5.77 -1.36
CA TRP A 94 -5.46 -4.66 -1.41
C TRP A 94 -6.85 -5.07 -1.88
N THR A 95 -7.01 -6.32 -2.26
CA THR A 95 -8.31 -6.84 -2.71
C THR A 95 -9.00 -7.63 -1.61
N VAL A 96 -8.23 -8.42 -0.83
CA VAL A 96 -8.78 -9.39 0.10
C VAL A 96 -8.35 -9.09 1.53
N SER A 97 -9.31 -8.84 2.40
CA SER A 97 -9.12 -8.89 3.85
C SER A 97 -9.46 -10.28 4.36
N SER A 98 -8.66 -10.81 5.27
CA SER A 98 -8.87 -12.14 5.85
C SER A 98 -8.82 -12.12 7.37
N ILE A 99 -9.77 -12.81 8.00
CA ILE A 99 -9.79 -13.02 9.44
C ILE A 99 -9.93 -14.52 9.71
N LEU A 100 -8.95 -15.08 10.42
CA LEU A 100 -8.98 -16.45 10.88
C LEU A 100 -9.29 -16.48 12.36
N SER A 101 -10.14 -17.40 12.79
CA SER A 101 -10.52 -17.53 14.21
C SER A 101 -10.73 -18.97 14.63
N GLN A 102 -10.56 -19.25 15.92
CA GLN A 102 -10.92 -20.52 16.58
C GLN A 102 -11.72 -20.20 17.84
N ASP A 103 -12.82 -20.89 18.07
CA ASP A 103 -13.72 -20.66 19.22
C ASP A 103 -14.13 -19.19 19.41
N GLY A 104 -14.34 -18.47 18.30
CA GLY A 104 -14.70 -17.06 18.32
C GLY A 104 -13.57 -16.11 18.75
N ARG A 105 -12.33 -16.58 18.76
CA ARG A 105 -11.14 -15.76 19.02
C ARG A 105 -10.35 -15.62 17.74
N THR A 106 -10.07 -14.39 17.33
CA THR A 106 -9.19 -14.11 16.18
C THR A 106 -7.80 -14.67 16.46
N LEU A 107 -7.26 -15.38 15.48
CA LEU A 107 -5.91 -15.89 15.49
C LEU A 107 -4.92 -14.79 15.11
N ASN A 108 -3.69 -14.96 15.57
CA ASN A 108 -2.64 -13.98 15.30
C ASN A 108 -1.96 -14.28 13.95
N SER A 109 -1.92 -13.29 13.05
CA SER A 109 -1.28 -13.36 11.75
C SER A 109 0.08 -12.66 11.69
N TYR A 110 0.63 -12.21 12.83
CA TYR A 110 1.88 -11.43 12.85
C TYR A 110 3.16 -12.25 12.70
N ALA A 111 3.09 -13.56 12.71
CA ALA A 111 4.27 -14.37 12.51
C ALA A 111 4.47 -14.65 11.03
N ASP A 112 5.35 -13.89 10.39
CA ASP A 112 5.80 -14.22 9.04
C ASP A 112 6.42 -15.60 9.02
N LEU A 113 5.96 -16.45 8.10
CA LEU A 113 6.62 -17.70 7.82
C LEU A 113 7.89 -17.42 7.04
N LEU A 114 9.01 -17.47 7.71
CA LEU A 114 10.30 -17.39 7.05
C LEU A 114 10.56 -18.72 6.33
N LEU A 115 10.64 -18.66 5.02
CA LEU A 115 11.10 -19.78 4.21
C LEU A 115 12.55 -20.08 4.56
N PRO A 116 12.89 -21.31 5.02
CA PRO A 116 14.27 -21.70 5.11
C PRO A 116 14.85 -21.73 3.70
N ASP A 117 16.00 -21.13 3.52
CA ASP A 117 16.81 -21.14 2.30
C ASP A 117 16.38 -20.23 1.14
N ALA A 118 16.95 -20.49 -0.01
CA ALA A 118 17.12 -19.73 -1.24
C ALA A 118 15.94 -18.90 -1.77
N LEU A 119 14.74 -19.03 -1.25
CA LEU A 119 13.62 -18.19 -1.67
C LEU A 119 13.55 -16.87 -0.89
N GLY A 120 14.14 -16.76 0.31
CA GLY A 120 14.25 -15.51 1.10
C GLY A 120 12.97 -14.74 1.35
N SER A 121 11.87 -15.23 0.80
CA SER A 121 10.55 -14.58 0.78
C SER A 121 9.67 -15.13 1.87
N THR A 122 8.78 -14.32 2.38
CA THR A 122 7.67 -14.73 3.23
C THR A 122 6.46 -15.06 2.35
N LEU A 123 5.49 -15.81 2.85
CA LEU A 123 4.23 -16.02 2.12
C LEU A 123 3.46 -14.72 1.87
N MET A 124 3.79 -13.69 2.65
CA MET A 124 3.24 -12.34 2.48
C MET A 124 3.61 -11.74 1.12
N ASP A 125 4.80 -12.02 0.58
CA ASP A 125 5.25 -11.45 -0.69
C ASP A 125 4.33 -11.85 -1.85
N TYR A 126 3.72 -13.04 -1.80
CA TYR A 126 2.72 -13.46 -2.79
C TYR A 126 1.49 -12.54 -2.81
N SER A 127 1.17 -11.90 -1.70
CA SER A 127 0.02 -11.00 -1.63
C SER A 127 0.26 -9.66 -2.34
N MET A 128 1.51 -9.33 -2.65
CA MET A 128 1.91 -8.09 -3.32
C MET A 128 2.04 -8.22 -4.85
N ILE A 129 1.74 -9.39 -5.42
CA ILE A 129 1.80 -9.61 -6.87
C ILE A 129 0.72 -8.78 -7.57
N GLU A 130 1.12 -7.96 -8.55
CA GLU A 130 0.18 -7.22 -9.40
C GLU A 130 -0.45 -8.15 -10.44
N VAL A 131 -1.78 -8.15 -10.53
CA VAL A 131 -2.56 -9.01 -11.43
C VAL A 131 -3.34 -8.14 -12.41
N LEU A 132 -2.98 -8.22 -13.67
CA LEU A 132 -3.66 -7.55 -14.77
C LEU A 132 -5.05 -8.15 -15.03
N PRO A 133 -5.97 -7.45 -15.71
CA PRO A 133 -7.27 -7.97 -16.09
C PRO A 133 -7.19 -9.30 -16.83
N GLY A 134 -7.93 -10.30 -16.36
CA GLY A 134 -7.89 -11.67 -16.90
C GLY A 134 -6.65 -12.48 -16.52
N GLY A 135 -5.74 -11.92 -15.73
CA GLY A 135 -4.60 -12.63 -15.16
C GLY A 135 -4.96 -13.33 -13.85
N SER A 136 -4.07 -14.19 -13.37
CA SER A 136 -4.19 -14.85 -12.07
C SER A 136 -2.86 -14.92 -11.34
N CYS A 137 -2.91 -14.99 -10.02
CA CYS A 137 -1.73 -15.24 -9.18
C CYS A 137 -2.10 -16.10 -7.97
N PRO A 138 -1.14 -16.87 -7.43
CA PRO A 138 -1.30 -17.50 -6.12
C PRO A 138 -1.12 -16.45 -5.02
N PHE A 139 -1.82 -16.62 -3.89
CA PHE A 139 -1.52 -15.92 -2.65
C PHE A 139 -1.86 -16.77 -1.45
N TYR A 140 -1.37 -16.39 -0.27
CA TYR A 140 -1.46 -17.20 0.91
C TYR A 140 -1.91 -16.37 2.10
N VAL A 141 -2.79 -16.97 2.90
CA VAL A 141 -3.22 -16.44 4.20
C VAL A 141 -2.76 -17.42 5.27
N HIS A 142 -2.16 -16.91 6.33
CA HIS A 142 -1.69 -17.77 7.41
C HIS A 142 -1.95 -17.18 8.80
N SER A 143 -1.99 -18.06 9.80
CA SER A 143 -2.18 -17.68 11.20
C SER A 143 -1.67 -18.76 12.13
N THR A 144 -1.16 -18.35 13.30
CA THR A 144 -0.76 -19.28 14.34
C THR A 144 -1.99 -19.92 14.99
N LEU A 145 -2.02 -21.25 15.05
CA LEU A 145 -3.12 -22.00 15.64
C LEU A 145 -3.07 -21.95 17.16
N ALA A 146 -4.24 -21.76 17.77
CA ALA A 146 -4.40 -21.87 19.21
C ALA A 146 -4.68 -23.32 19.66
N ASP A 147 -5.30 -24.14 18.80
CA ASP A 147 -5.66 -25.53 19.06
C ASP A 147 -5.59 -26.35 17.77
N LEU A 148 -4.83 -27.44 17.78
CA LEU A 148 -4.59 -28.31 16.62
C LEU A 148 -5.77 -29.25 16.30
N LYS A 149 -6.82 -29.24 17.11
CA LYS A 149 -7.97 -30.17 16.96
C LYS A 149 -9.27 -29.45 16.58
N LYS A 150 -9.29 -28.12 16.70
CA LYS A 150 -10.48 -27.33 16.43
C LYS A 150 -10.46 -26.76 15.03
N PRO A 151 -11.61 -26.71 14.35
CA PRO A 151 -11.68 -26.11 13.03
C PRO A 151 -11.30 -24.63 13.11
N VAL A 152 -10.80 -24.13 12.00
CA VAL A 152 -10.53 -22.70 11.80
C VAL A 152 -11.67 -22.10 11.02
N HIS A 153 -12.32 -21.10 11.60
CA HIS A 153 -13.30 -20.29 10.92
C HIS A 153 -12.56 -19.20 10.13
N VAL A 154 -12.85 -19.11 8.84
CA VAL A 154 -12.23 -18.18 7.89
C VAL A 154 -13.31 -17.22 7.40
N ARG A 155 -13.05 -15.93 7.52
CA ARG A 155 -13.81 -14.87 6.86
C ARG A 155 -12.91 -14.17 5.85
N LEU A 156 -13.35 -14.13 4.61
CA LEU A 156 -12.75 -13.34 3.55
C LEU A 156 -13.72 -12.20 3.22
N SER A 157 -13.22 -10.98 3.09
CA SER A 157 -14.02 -9.83 2.67
C SER A 157 -13.26 -8.98 1.67
N ASP A 158 -13.98 -8.17 0.92
CA ASP A 158 -13.38 -7.09 0.15
C ASP A 158 -12.67 -6.13 1.11
N MET A 159 -11.44 -5.70 0.76
CA MET A 159 -10.61 -4.86 1.62
C MET A 159 -11.27 -3.52 1.95
N PHE A 160 -12.12 -3.00 1.06
CA PHE A 160 -12.77 -1.70 1.18
C PHE A 160 -14.29 -1.80 1.40
N ASN A 161 -14.86 -3.02 1.37
CA ASN A 161 -16.28 -3.25 1.56
C ASN A 161 -16.54 -4.52 2.40
N ASP A 162 -16.56 -4.38 3.71
CA ASP A 162 -16.77 -5.49 4.65
C ASP A 162 -18.14 -6.18 4.51
N ASP A 163 -19.12 -5.55 3.85
CA ASP A 163 -20.43 -6.16 3.58
C ASP A 163 -20.35 -7.24 2.49
N ASP A 164 -19.33 -7.17 1.61
CA ASP A 164 -19.03 -8.20 0.63
C ASP A 164 -18.04 -9.22 1.25
N SER A 165 -18.58 -10.27 1.84
CA SER A 165 -17.79 -11.25 2.58
C SER A 165 -18.32 -12.67 2.45
N TYR A 166 -17.40 -13.63 2.58
CA TYR A 166 -17.66 -15.06 2.61
C TYR A 166 -17.05 -15.70 3.84
N GLU A 167 -17.75 -16.68 4.42
CA GLU A 167 -17.32 -17.37 5.61
C GLU A 167 -17.37 -18.88 5.39
N PHE A 168 -16.36 -19.60 5.86
CA PHE A 168 -16.31 -21.05 5.82
C PHE A 168 -15.42 -21.60 6.94
N ASP A 169 -15.58 -22.88 7.25
CA ASP A 169 -14.77 -23.58 8.26
C ASP A 169 -13.81 -24.53 7.58
N VAL A 170 -12.58 -24.58 8.10
CA VAL A 170 -11.54 -25.51 7.69
C VAL A 170 -11.31 -26.53 8.81
N ALA A 171 -11.62 -27.79 8.53
CA ALA A 171 -11.30 -28.90 9.43
C ALA A 171 -9.79 -29.19 9.32
N ILE A 172 -9.09 -29.12 10.45
CA ILE A 172 -7.64 -29.34 10.52
C ILE A 172 -7.24 -30.64 11.23
N GLU A 173 -8.19 -31.33 11.86
CA GLU A 173 -7.94 -32.52 12.70
C GLU A 173 -7.22 -33.62 11.93
N GLU A 174 -7.44 -33.75 10.64
CA GLU A 174 -6.85 -34.80 9.79
C GLU A 174 -5.58 -34.35 9.06
N LEU A 175 -5.19 -33.07 9.20
CA LEU A 175 -4.01 -32.52 8.52
C LEU A 175 -2.73 -32.90 9.30
N ALA A 176 -1.76 -33.45 8.60
CA ALA A 176 -0.43 -33.64 9.15
C ALA A 176 0.44 -32.39 8.90
N PRO A 177 1.23 -31.96 9.90
CA PRO A 177 2.19 -30.88 9.68
C PRO A 177 3.19 -31.25 8.57
N VAL A 178 3.49 -30.28 7.72
CA VAL A 178 4.47 -30.40 6.65
C VAL A 178 5.50 -29.28 6.78
N GLU A 179 6.72 -29.54 6.35
CA GLU A 179 7.72 -28.48 6.22
C GLU A 179 7.32 -27.51 5.10
N LEU A 180 7.56 -26.23 5.29
CA LEU A 180 7.21 -25.20 4.29
C LEU A 180 7.85 -25.48 2.92
N SER A 181 9.09 -25.97 2.90
CA SER A 181 9.79 -26.41 1.70
C SER A 181 9.11 -27.56 0.93
N ALA A 182 8.18 -28.26 1.54
CA ALA A 182 7.41 -29.34 0.94
C ALA A 182 6.07 -28.87 0.32
N MET A 183 5.76 -27.58 0.41
CA MET A 183 4.50 -27.03 -0.13
C MET A 183 4.50 -26.87 -1.67
N ASP A 184 5.64 -27.06 -2.34
CA ASP A 184 5.76 -26.88 -3.81
C ASP A 184 5.15 -25.55 -4.28
N LEU A 185 5.65 -24.44 -3.73
CA LEU A 185 5.15 -23.11 -3.98
C LEU A 185 5.38 -22.72 -5.46
N PRO A 186 4.37 -22.24 -6.17
CA PRO A 186 4.50 -21.79 -7.55
C PRO A 186 5.44 -20.56 -7.64
N PRO A 187 5.89 -20.19 -8.85
CA PRO A 187 6.61 -18.92 -9.04
C PRO A 187 5.80 -17.73 -8.51
N MET A 188 6.51 -16.76 -7.91
CA MET A 188 5.91 -15.55 -7.36
C MET A 188 5.70 -14.51 -8.46
N GLU A 189 4.78 -14.81 -9.37
CA GLU A 189 4.42 -13.96 -10.49
C GLU A 189 2.97 -14.18 -10.90
N ALA A 190 2.37 -13.16 -11.50
CA ALA A 190 1.05 -13.31 -12.12
C ALA A 190 1.18 -14.01 -13.49
N VAL A 191 0.17 -14.82 -13.84
CA VAL A 191 0.10 -15.51 -15.11
C VAL A 191 -1.03 -14.93 -15.94
N GLY A 192 -0.74 -14.60 -17.20
CA GLY A 192 -1.74 -14.05 -18.13
C GLY A 192 -2.08 -12.59 -17.85
N GLY A 193 -3.24 -12.18 -18.32
CA GLY A 193 -3.72 -10.81 -18.21
C GLY A 193 -3.44 -9.99 -19.47
N ALA A 194 -4.25 -8.96 -19.65
CA ALA A 194 -4.09 -7.98 -20.72
C ALA A 194 -3.56 -6.68 -20.13
N GLU A 195 -2.49 -6.16 -20.70
CA GLU A 195 -1.98 -4.85 -20.33
C GLU A 195 -3.06 -3.78 -20.55
N ILE A 196 -3.34 -3.02 -19.51
CA ILE A 196 -4.26 -1.89 -19.59
C ILE A 196 -3.46 -0.71 -20.11
N VAL A 197 -3.86 -0.18 -21.23
CA VAL A 197 -3.41 1.16 -21.63
C VAL A 197 -4.39 2.15 -21.00
N GLU A 198 -4.09 2.54 -19.77
CA GLU A 198 -4.84 3.59 -19.10
C GLU A 198 -4.49 4.93 -19.75
N THR A 199 -5.50 5.57 -20.34
CA THR A 199 -5.39 6.92 -20.88
C THR A 199 -6.33 7.83 -20.11
N HIS A 200 -5.82 8.95 -19.65
CA HIS A 200 -6.63 9.96 -18.98
C HIS A 200 -7.43 10.77 -20.02
N GLU A 201 -8.69 11.03 -19.73
CA GLU A 201 -9.46 12.02 -20.50
C GLU A 201 -8.74 13.38 -20.40
N PRO A 202 -8.59 14.15 -21.48
CA PRO A 202 -7.89 15.43 -21.41
C PRO A 202 -8.47 16.34 -20.33
N ILE A 203 -7.60 16.85 -19.45
CA ILE A 203 -8.00 17.79 -18.40
C ILE A 203 -8.45 19.08 -19.10
N GLU A 204 -9.70 19.49 -18.90
CA GLU A 204 -10.18 20.77 -19.40
C GLU A 204 -9.59 21.90 -18.56
N LEU A 205 -8.67 22.67 -19.15
CA LEU A 205 -8.01 23.82 -18.52
C LEU A 205 -8.56 25.12 -19.08
N SER A 206 -8.64 26.16 -18.25
CA SER A 206 -9.04 27.51 -18.67
C SER A 206 -8.05 28.14 -19.68
N GLY A 207 -6.83 27.63 -19.72
CA GLY A 207 -5.72 28.19 -20.49
C GLY A 207 -5.02 29.38 -19.80
N GLU A 208 -5.50 29.77 -18.62
CA GLU A 208 -4.83 30.77 -17.78
C GLU A 208 -3.71 30.12 -16.97
N THR A 209 -2.69 30.90 -16.60
CA THR A 209 -1.55 30.44 -15.84
C THR A 209 -1.35 31.24 -14.56
N ALA A 210 -0.82 30.61 -13.52
CA ALA A 210 -0.37 31.23 -12.30
C ALA A 210 1.11 30.89 -12.04
N VAL A 211 1.71 31.53 -11.06
CA VAL A 211 3.12 31.35 -10.69
C VAL A 211 3.20 30.84 -9.26
N PHE A 212 3.79 29.67 -9.07
CA PHE A 212 4.20 29.15 -7.77
C PHE A 212 5.58 29.70 -7.43
N ASN A 213 5.75 30.23 -6.23
CA ASN A 213 7.01 30.78 -5.73
C ASN A 213 7.51 29.94 -4.55
N TYR A 214 8.68 29.33 -4.72
CA TYR A 214 9.34 28.54 -3.67
C TYR A 214 10.38 29.40 -2.95
N TYR A 215 10.00 30.02 -1.83
CA TYR A 215 10.86 30.84 -0.94
C TYR A 215 11.68 31.93 -1.62
N ASP A 216 11.15 32.54 -2.68
CA ASP A 216 11.85 33.52 -3.53
C ASP A 216 13.15 32.99 -4.17
N LYS A 217 13.37 31.70 -4.18
CA LYS A 217 14.54 31.03 -4.77
C LYS A 217 14.28 30.49 -6.16
N LEU A 218 13.08 29.98 -6.40
CA LEU A 218 12.65 29.51 -7.71
C LEU A 218 11.16 29.77 -7.94
N THR A 219 10.77 29.81 -9.19
CA THR A 219 9.36 29.88 -9.60
C THR A 219 9.02 28.83 -10.63
N LEU A 220 7.75 28.40 -10.63
CA LEU A 220 7.14 27.54 -11.63
C LEU A 220 5.88 28.21 -12.16
N THR A 221 5.66 28.17 -13.48
CA THR A 221 4.39 28.53 -14.09
C THR A 221 3.52 27.30 -14.27
N TYR A 222 2.29 27.35 -13.81
CA TYR A 222 1.36 26.25 -13.84
C TYR A 222 -0.05 26.71 -14.26
N PRO A 223 -0.95 25.81 -14.73
CA PRO A 223 -2.34 26.16 -15.03
C PRO A 223 -3.05 26.72 -13.78
N SER A 224 -3.71 27.86 -13.90
CA SER A 224 -4.38 28.52 -12.76
C SER A 224 -5.54 27.69 -12.18
N ASP A 225 -5.98 26.68 -12.91
CA ASP A 225 -6.97 25.69 -12.45
C ASP A 225 -6.40 24.72 -11.38
N PHE A 226 -5.08 24.61 -11.25
CA PHE A 226 -4.48 23.80 -10.19
C PHE A 226 -4.60 24.49 -8.84
N LEU A 227 -4.82 23.71 -7.80
CA LEU A 227 -4.65 24.16 -6.42
C LEU A 227 -3.16 24.27 -6.12
N ALA A 228 -2.73 25.43 -5.62
CA ALA A 228 -1.38 25.64 -5.13
C ALA A 228 -1.41 25.73 -3.61
N GLU A 229 -0.55 24.94 -2.97
CA GLU A 229 -0.35 24.94 -1.53
C GLU A 229 0.95 25.67 -1.15
N ASP A 230 1.08 25.97 0.13
CA ASP A 230 2.28 26.59 0.70
C ASP A 230 3.53 25.73 0.39
N PRO A 231 4.71 26.33 0.11
CA PRO A 231 5.99 25.62 -0.01
C PRO A 231 6.31 24.69 1.18
N ASP A 232 5.75 24.96 2.35
CA ASP A 232 5.87 24.11 3.54
C ASP A 232 4.91 22.90 3.55
N SER A 233 4.06 22.77 2.51
CA SER A 233 3.16 21.62 2.38
C SER A 233 3.94 20.29 2.33
N PHE A 234 3.47 19.31 3.08
CA PHE A 234 4.25 18.11 3.40
C PHE A 234 4.35 17.10 2.26
N LEU A 235 3.50 17.20 1.22
CA LEU A 235 3.46 16.20 0.15
C LEU A 235 3.53 16.81 -1.25
N TYR A 236 2.54 17.63 -1.63
CA TYR A 236 2.47 18.19 -2.97
C TYR A 236 2.10 19.66 -2.89
N ASN A 237 2.77 20.47 -3.74
CA ASN A 237 2.56 21.92 -3.77
C ASN A 237 1.56 22.33 -4.86
N LEU A 238 1.43 21.53 -5.92
CA LEU A 238 0.51 21.76 -7.02
C LEU A 238 -0.33 20.52 -7.27
N VAL A 239 -1.64 20.68 -7.33
CA VAL A 239 -2.58 19.56 -7.54
C VAL A 239 -3.63 19.97 -8.56
N SER A 240 -3.82 19.17 -9.61
CA SER A 240 -4.89 19.42 -10.61
C SER A 240 -6.27 19.35 -9.98
N VAL A 241 -7.27 20.01 -10.56
CA VAL A 241 -8.64 20.08 -10.02
C VAL A 241 -9.25 18.71 -9.79
N ASP A 242 -8.98 17.77 -10.67
CA ASP A 242 -9.46 16.38 -10.58
C ASP A 242 -8.52 15.46 -9.77
N ALA A 243 -7.44 16.02 -9.19
CA ALA A 243 -6.40 15.32 -8.47
C ALA A 243 -5.64 14.26 -9.28
N SER A 244 -5.78 14.24 -10.61
CA SER A 244 -5.09 13.29 -11.49
C SER A 244 -3.60 13.57 -11.66
N VAL A 245 -3.16 14.82 -11.38
CA VAL A 245 -1.75 15.25 -11.38
C VAL A 245 -1.43 15.94 -10.06
N LYS A 246 -0.37 15.47 -9.41
CA LYS A 246 0.16 16.06 -8.18
C LYS A 246 1.66 16.28 -8.34
N LEU A 247 2.16 17.42 -7.92
CA LEU A 247 3.57 17.79 -8.04
C LEU A 247 4.09 18.42 -6.76
N GLY A 248 5.12 17.81 -6.19
CA GLY A 248 5.87 18.32 -5.05
C GLY A 248 7.18 18.94 -5.49
N VAL A 249 7.61 20.00 -4.80
CA VAL A 249 8.86 20.73 -5.09
C VAL A 249 9.69 20.82 -3.83
N TYR A 250 10.93 20.40 -3.93
CA TYR A 250 11.89 20.46 -2.84
C TYR A 250 13.22 20.96 -3.36
N ALA A 251 13.84 21.91 -2.69
CA ALA A 251 15.12 22.45 -3.10
C ALA A 251 16.16 22.35 -1.97
N THR A 252 17.43 22.23 -2.34
CA THR A 252 18.55 22.24 -1.40
C THR A 252 19.56 23.31 -1.77
N ASP A 253 19.99 24.06 -0.74
CA ASP A 253 21.00 25.10 -0.80
C ASP A 253 22.38 24.64 -0.30
N SER A 254 22.57 23.33 -0.09
CA SER A 254 23.81 22.69 0.31
C SER A 254 24.30 21.71 -0.76
N ALA A 255 25.53 21.89 -1.19
CA ALA A 255 26.19 20.97 -2.14
C ALA A 255 26.30 19.55 -1.58
N ASP A 256 26.61 19.41 -0.28
CA ASP A 256 26.74 18.13 0.39
C ASP A 256 25.40 17.39 0.42
N ASN A 257 24.30 18.12 0.71
CA ASN A 257 22.96 17.54 0.72
C ASN A 257 22.49 17.14 -0.69
N ALA A 258 22.83 17.94 -1.72
CA ALA A 258 22.52 17.60 -3.10
C ALA A 258 23.28 16.36 -3.56
N GLN A 259 24.55 16.20 -3.17
CA GLN A 259 25.33 15.01 -3.48
C GLN A 259 24.82 13.79 -2.72
N ALA A 260 24.51 13.93 -1.43
CA ALA A 260 23.95 12.83 -0.64
C ALA A 260 22.61 12.33 -1.21
N LYS A 261 21.78 13.23 -1.74
CA LYS A 261 20.51 12.86 -2.38
C LYS A 261 20.73 12.10 -3.68
N ARG A 262 21.70 12.52 -4.49
CA ARG A 262 22.10 11.79 -5.72
C ARG A 262 22.58 10.38 -5.41
N ASP A 263 23.44 10.24 -4.40
CA ASP A 263 23.99 8.95 -3.98
C ASP A 263 22.89 8.03 -3.44
N GLU A 264 21.97 8.57 -2.66
CA GLU A 264 20.79 7.84 -2.16
C GLU A 264 19.94 7.30 -3.32
N TRP A 265 19.63 8.13 -4.31
CA TRP A 265 18.80 7.72 -5.44
C TRP A 265 19.50 6.75 -6.39
N ALA A 266 20.79 6.90 -6.59
CA ALA A 266 21.59 5.93 -7.32
C ALA A 266 21.56 4.55 -6.64
N GLY A 267 21.62 4.52 -5.30
CA GLY A 267 21.51 3.29 -4.52
C GLY A 267 20.15 2.60 -4.66
N TYR A 268 19.03 3.35 -4.73
CA TYR A 268 17.71 2.76 -4.97
C TYR A 268 17.62 2.10 -6.35
N ALA A 269 18.19 2.74 -7.38
CA ALA A 269 18.22 2.20 -8.73
C ALA A 269 19.01 0.89 -8.86
N GLU A 270 20.08 0.74 -8.06
CA GLU A 270 20.89 -0.49 -8.01
C GLU A 270 20.20 -1.61 -7.21
N ALA A 271 19.35 -1.25 -6.25
CA ALA A 271 18.73 -2.19 -5.30
C ALA A 271 17.43 -2.83 -5.79
N SER A 272 16.71 -2.25 -6.75
CA SER A 272 15.40 -2.72 -7.16
C SER A 272 15.19 -2.63 -8.67
N THR A 273 14.63 -3.69 -9.26
CA THR A 273 14.20 -3.72 -10.66
C THR A 273 12.82 -3.07 -10.90
N GLU A 274 12.14 -2.65 -9.83
CA GLU A 274 10.84 -1.99 -9.91
C GLU A 274 10.92 -0.55 -10.39
N TYR A 275 12.13 0.05 -10.34
CA TYR A 275 12.37 1.40 -10.77
C TYR A 275 12.94 1.45 -12.19
N THR A 276 12.36 2.29 -13.04
CA THR A 276 12.99 2.68 -14.29
C THR A 276 13.81 3.94 -14.07
N VAL A 277 15.10 3.88 -14.37
CA VAL A 277 16.04 5.00 -14.22
C VAL A 277 16.42 5.53 -15.57
N SER A 278 16.32 6.84 -15.74
CA SER A 278 16.70 7.54 -16.97
C SER A 278 17.30 8.91 -16.66
N GLU A 279 17.90 9.52 -17.67
CA GLU A 279 18.37 10.89 -17.62
C GLU A 279 17.61 11.72 -18.64
N MET A 280 17.30 12.97 -18.27
CA MET A 280 16.66 13.92 -19.17
C MET A 280 17.15 15.34 -18.86
N THR A 281 16.65 16.31 -19.63
CA THR A 281 16.88 17.73 -19.37
C THR A 281 15.55 18.37 -19.00
N VAL A 282 15.50 19.11 -17.90
CA VAL A 282 14.34 19.86 -17.41
C VAL A 282 14.75 21.32 -17.23
N ALA A 283 14.04 22.24 -17.87
CA ALA A 283 14.36 23.69 -17.86
C ALA A 283 15.83 24.03 -18.20
N GLY A 284 16.48 23.16 -18.97
CA GLY A 284 17.89 23.32 -19.34
C GLY A 284 18.90 22.66 -18.37
N TYR A 285 18.45 22.09 -17.26
CA TYR A 285 19.30 21.43 -16.28
C TYR A 285 19.27 19.91 -16.47
N PRO A 286 20.41 19.21 -16.27
CA PRO A 286 20.43 17.75 -16.21
C PRO A 286 19.56 17.24 -15.06
N ALA A 287 18.77 16.24 -15.33
CA ALA A 287 17.89 15.59 -14.33
C ALA A 287 18.07 14.08 -14.37
N LEU A 288 18.25 13.48 -13.17
CA LEU A 288 18.11 12.06 -12.96
C LEU A 288 16.64 11.77 -12.65
N VAL A 289 16.06 10.77 -13.30
CA VAL A 289 14.62 10.46 -13.22
C VAL A 289 14.41 9.01 -12.81
N TYR A 290 13.56 8.80 -11.81
CA TYR A 290 13.01 7.52 -11.42
C TYR A 290 11.54 7.46 -11.73
N THR A 291 11.07 6.40 -12.35
CA THR A 291 9.64 6.15 -12.50
C THR A 291 9.28 4.80 -11.91
N TYR A 292 8.14 4.74 -11.23
CA TYR A 292 7.61 3.52 -10.63
C TYR A 292 6.09 3.63 -10.49
N TYR A 293 5.45 2.49 -10.35
CA TYR A 293 4.03 2.40 -10.04
C TYR A 293 3.82 2.00 -8.59
N GLU A 294 2.84 2.58 -7.95
CA GLU A 294 2.45 2.26 -6.58
C GLU A 294 0.92 2.18 -6.50
N PRO A 295 0.32 1.08 -6.02
CA PRO A 295 -1.12 0.84 -6.11
C PRO A 295 -2.02 1.94 -5.53
N PHE A 296 -1.53 2.70 -4.53
CA PHE A 296 -2.31 3.77 -3.89
C PHE A 296 -2.09 5.16 -4.47
N THR A 297 -0.90 5.40 -4.93
CA THR A 297 -0.53 6.72 -5.45
C THR A 297 -0.58 6.77 -6.96
N GLY A 298 -0.58 5.61 -7.63
CA GLY A 298 -0.56 5.51 -9.07
C GLY A 298 0.85 5.58 -9.66
N TYR A 299 0.99 6.22 -10.80
CA TYR A 299 2.27 6.38 -11.49
C TYR A 299 3.08 7.51 -10.88
N ASN A 300 4.32 7.24 -10.54
CA ASN A 300 5.19 8.16 -9.83
C ASN A 300 6.47 8.43 -10.63
N ALA A 301 6.93 9.67 -10.62
CA ALA A 301 8.26 10.06 -11.06
C ALA A 301 8.92 10.93 -10.02
N LYS A 302 10.17 10.64 -9.71
CA LYS A 302 11.05 11.51 -8.93
C LYS A 302 12.13 12.05 -9.84
N LEU A 303 12.27 13.36 -9.88
CA LEU A 303 13.27 14.03 -10.69
C LEU A 303 14.23 14.81 -9.78
N LEU A 304 15.52 14.59 -9.95
CA LEU A 304 16.56 15.34 -9.24
C LEU A 304 17.37 16.17 -10.27
N LEU A 305 17.18 17.48 -10.24
CA LEU A 305 17.89 18.41 -11.09
C LEU A 305 19.22 18.83 -10.47
N ASP A 306 20.27 18.84 -11.29
CA ASP A 306 21.58 19.36 -10.91
C ASP A 306 21.68 20.83 -11.34
N LEU A 307 21.70 21.75 -10.38
CA LEU A 307 21.73 23.19 -10.59
C LEU A 307 23.14 23.78 -10.53
N ASN A 308 24.15 23.00 -10.08
CA ASN A 308 25.53 23.46 -9.93
C ASN A 308 25.71 24.75 -9.10
N GLY A 309 24.82 24.98 -8.14
CA GLY A 309 24.86 26.17 -7.28
C GLY A 309 24.20 27.41 -7.87
N ASP A 310 23.51 27.29 -9.01
CA ASP A 310 22.78 28.39 -9.62
C ASP A 310 21.62 28.88 -8.72
N GLY A 311 21.44 30.19 -8.62
CA GLY A 311 20.42 30.81 -7.77
C GLY A 311 20.58 30.53 -6.27
N GLY A 312 21.79 30.15 -5.83
CA GLY A 312 22.04 29.76 -4.44
C GLY A 312 21.48 28.38 -4.08
N LEU A 313 21.00 27.61 -5.06
CA LEU A 313 20.54 26.23 -4.92
C LEU A 313 21.54 25.27 -5.60
N TYR A 314 21.68 24.09 -5.06
CA TYR A 314 22.53 23.03 -5.63
C TYR A 314 21.71 21.90 -6.26
N GLY A 315 20.46 21.77 -5.91
CA GLY A 315 19.55 20.79 -6.49
C GLY A 315 18.09 21.12 -6.23
N VAL A 316 17.23 20.67 -7.15
CA VAL A 316 15.77 20.68 -7.01
C VAL A 316 15.25 19.29 -7.27
N ASN A 317 14.43 18.79 -6.34
CA ASN A 317 13.68 17.55 -6.52
C ASN A 317 12.25 17.87 -6.88
N PHE A 318 11.73 17.15 -7.86
CA PHE A 318 10.29 17.09 -8.12
C PHE A 318 9.78 15.68 -7.80
N ASP A 319 8.71 15.62 -7.05
CA ASP A 319 7.92 14.40 -6.85
C ASP A 319 6.63 14.56 -7.67
N VAL A 320 6.48 13.77 -8.71
CA VAL A 320 5.29 13.76 -9.58
C VAL A 320 4.51 12.50 -9.32
N CYS A 321 3.21 12.64 -9.12
CA CYS A 321 2.29 11.51 -8.98
C CYS A 321 1.10 11.75 -9.91
N THR A 322 0.72 10.73 -10.69
CA THR A 322 -0.38 10.82 -11.64
C THR A 322 -1.27 9.59 -11.60
N SER A 323 -2.54 9.78 -11.96
CA SER A 323 -3.51 8.67 -11.99
C SER A 323 -3.26 7.69 -13.13
N THR A 324 -2.64 8.14 -14.23
CA THR A 324 -2.35 7.31 -15.41
C THR A 324 -0.93 7.52 -15.91
N GLN A 325 -0.41 6.53 -16.63
CA GLN A 325 0.97 6.54 -17.11
C GLN A 325 1.24 7.64 -18.16
N ASP A 326 0.27 7.95 -19.01
CA ASP A 326 0.39 8.96 -20.07
C ASP A 326 0.52 10.40 -19.52
N LEU A 327 0.00 10.65 -18.31
CA LEU A 327 0.16 11.92 -17.61
C LEU A 327 1.53 12.09 -16.95
N LEU A 328 2.22 11.01 -16.57
CA LEU A 328 3.36 11.05 -15.65
C LEU A 328 4.46 12.06 -16.04
N LEU A 329 4.94 11.99 -17.26
CA LEU A 329 5.87 12.95 -17.84
C LEU A 329 5.31 13.49 -19.17
N GLY A 330 3.98 13.52 -19.27
CA GLY A 330 3.25 14.06 -20.40
C GLY A 330 3.39 15.58 -20.52
N ASP A 331 2.85 16.14 -21.60
CA ASP A 331 3.01 17.57 -21.94
C ASP A 331 2.60 18.50 -20.81
N LEU A 332 1.54 18.17 -20.06
CA LEU A 332 1.05 19.00 -18.96
C LEU A 332 2.09 19.13 -17.85
N VAL A 333 2.61 17.99 -17.37
CA VAL A 333 3.64 17.94 -16.33
C VAL A 333 4.93 18.57 -16.82
N MET A 334 5.37 18.21 -18.01
CA MET A 334 6.62 18.73 -18.59
C MET A 334 6.59 20.23 -18.87
N ASN A 335 5.44 20.80 -19.22
CA ASN A 335 5.29 22.24 -19.38
C ASN A 335 5.47 22.97 -18.04
N VAL A 336 4.93 22.43 -16.94
CA VAL A 336 5.15 22.99 -15.60
C VAL A 336 6.61 22.88 -15.20
N LEU A 337 7.22 21.70 -15.32
CA LEU A 337 8.61 21.46 -14.95
C LEU A 337 9.59 22.32 -15.75
N ASN A 338 9.37 22.44 -17.06
CA ASN A 338 10.23 23.25 -17.94
C ASN A 338 10.06 24.77 -17.77
N SER A 339 9.02 25.21 -17.05
CA SER A 339 8.82 26.61 -16.70
C SER A 339 9.69 27.08 -15.54
N LEU A 340 10.46 26.18 -14.92
CA LEU A 340 11.36 26.48 -13.80
C LEU A 340 12.24 27.70 -14.13
N THR A 341 12.22 28.66 -13.24
CA THR A 341 13.10 29.83 -13.29
C THR A 341 13.74 30.03 -11.92
N LEU A 342 15.05 30.13 -11.90
CA LEU A 342 15.79 30.45 -10.66
C LEU A 342 15.80 31.95 -10.45
N THR A 343 15.52 32.40 -9.24
CA THR A 343 15.63 33.79 -8.86
C THR A 343 17.10 34.12 -8.64
N ALA A 344 17.63 35.13 -9.33
CA ALA A 344 19.00 35.57 -9.11
C ALA A 344 19.14 36.07 -7.68
N GLY A 345 20.05 35.44 -6.92
CA GLY A 345 20.37 35.83 -5.56
C GLY A 345 21.16 37.12 -5.46
#